data_94b484eecf7a21c8d399667adb275943
#
_entry.id   94b484eecf7a21c8d399667adb275943
#
_cell.length_a   1.000
_cell.length_b   1.000
_cell.length_c   1.000
_cell.angle_alpha   90.00
_cell.angle_beta   90.00
_cell.angle_gamma   90.00
#
_symmetry.space_group_name_H-M   'P 1'
#
loop_
_entity.id
_entity.type
_entity.pdbx_description
1 polymer ?
#
loop_
_entity_poly.entity_id
_entity_poly.type
_entity_poly.pdbx_seq_one_letter_code
_entity_poly.pdbx_strand_id
1 'polypeptide(L)'
;MGGAKDIVEFCGVPRLSFSDFPLGNAAGRPQDVASQAFTMEHALKVLESASGPRTTVQSPLRWSDNPDWKLDFSNIDQLSAEEIARRRAEFDANKEVARQQRVADGVAKTE
;
A
#
# COMPACT_ATOMS: atom_id res chain seq x y z
N MET A 1 2.57 -9.78 -0.57
CA MET A 1 3.19 -8.47 -0.22
C MET A 1 2.16 -7.59 0.46
N GLY A 2 2.54 -6.86 1.48
CA GLY A 2 1.62 -5.95 2.17
C GLY A 2 2.32 -4.92 3.02
N GLY A 3 1.62 -3.79 3.29
CA GLY A 3 2.08 -2.70 4.14
C GLY A 3 1.29 -2.55 5.46
N ALA A 4 0.20 -3.30 5.64
CA ALA A 4 -0.62 -3.30 6.85
C ALA A 4 -0.41 -4.62 7.61
N LYS A 5 0.72 -4.74 8.29
CA LYS A 5 1.17 -5.97 8.95
C LYS A 5 0.16 -6.52 9.94
N ASP A 6 -0.36 -5.68 10.82
CA ASP A 6 -1.31 -6.02 11.86
C ASP A 6 -2.60 -6.62 11.30
N ILE A 7 -3.17 -5.97 10.29
CA ILE A 7 -4.43 -6.43 9.65
C ILE A 7 -4.20 -7.76 8.93
N VAL A 8 -3.11 -7.86 8.16
CA VAL A 8 -2.82 -9.05 7.35
C VAL A 8 -2.49 -10.25 8.23
N GLU A 9 -1.72 -10.06 9.31
CA GLU A 9 -1.44 -11.11 10.29
C GLU A 9 -2.70 -11.54 11.05
N PHE A 10 -3.59 -10.62 11.39
CA PHE A 10 -4.88 -10.92 12.02
C PHE A 10 -5.75 -11.81 11.12
N CYS A 11 -5.72 -11.59 9.81
CA CYS A 11 -6.42 -12.46 8.84
C CYS A 11 -5.84 -13.88 8.75
N GLY A 12 -4.68 -14.13 9.32
CA GLY A 12 -4.07 -15.46 9.36
C GLY A 12 -3.51 -15.95 8.03
N VAL A 13 -2.99 -15.04 7.21
CA VAL A 13 -2.37 -15.40 5.93
C VAL A 13 -1.16 -16.31 6.12
N PRO A 14 -0.94 -17.28 5.22
CA PRO A 14 0.15 -18.26 5.40
C PRO A 14 1.54 -17.64 5.29
N ARG A 15 1.69 -16.60 4.45
CA ARG A 15 2.98 -15.90 4.23
C ARG A 15 2.74 -14.43 3.98
N LEU A 16 3.60 -13.59 4.53
CA LEU A 16 3.60 -12.15 4.31
C LEU A 16 5.03 -11.65 4.08
N SER A 17 5.28 -11.05 2.94
CA SER A 17 6.40 -10.14 2.72
C SER A 17 5.94 -8.73 3.08
N PHE A 18 6.43 -8.21 4.19
CA PHE A 18 6.01 -6.92 4.74
C PHE A 18 6.97 -5.81 4.33
N SER A 19 6.43 -4.75 3.75
CA SER A 19 7.15 -3.51 3.47
C SER A 19 6.63 -2.40 4.38
N ASP A 20 7.53 -1.83 5.20
CA ASP A 20 7.21 -0.68 6.06
C ASP A 20 7.20 0.62 5.22
N PHE A 21 6.25 0.69 4.32
CA PHE A 21 6.03 1.76 3.37
C PHE A 21 4.64 2.36 3.55
N PRO A 22 4.39 3.59 3.09
CA PRO A 22 3.05 4.15 3.09
C PRO A 22 2.04 3.22 2.41
N LEU A 23 0.84 3.13 2.94
CA LEU A 23 -0.24 2.32 2.38
C LEU A 23 -0.46 2.66 0.90
N GLY A 24 -0.62 1.63 0.08
CA GLY A 24 -0.69 1.77 -1.37
C GLY A 24 0.65 1.58 -2.10
N ASN A 25 1.78 1.55 -1.39
CA ASN A 25 3.12 1.40 -1.95
C ASN A 25 3.81 0.08 -1.56
N ALA A 26 3.05 -0.96 -1.28
CA ALA A 26 3.58 -2.24 -0.81
C ALA A 26 4.50 -2.96 -1.82
N ALA A 27 4.44 -2.59 -3.09
CA ALA A 27 5.24 -3.16 -4.16
C ALA A 27 6.56 -2.41 -4.46
N GLY A 28 6.89 -1.40 -3.67
CA GLY A 28 8.08 -0.57 -3.85
C GLY A 28 7.75 0.91 -4.03
N ARG A 29 8.79 1.73 -4.11
CA ARG A 29 8.63 3.18 -4.30
C ARG A 29 8.19 3.49 -5.73
N PRO A 30 7.31 4.50 -5.94
CA PRO A 30 6.94 4.96 -7.27
C PRO A 30 8.17 5.36 -8.09
N GLN A 31 8.19 4.99 -9.37
CA GLN A 31 9.27 5.30 -10.32
C GLN A 31 10.67 4.80 -9.93
N ASP A 32 10.77 3.94 -8.92
CA ASP A 32 12.01 3.31 -8.48
C ASP A 32 11.97 1.82 -8.82
N VAL A 33 12.43 1.51 -10.03
CA VAL A 33 12.44 0.14 -10.57
C VAL A 33 13.27 -0.80 -9.69
N ALA A 34 14.37 -0.31 -9.11
CA ALA A 34 15.22 -1.13 -8.26
C ALA A 34 14.49 -1.58 -6.98
N SER A 35 13.76 -0.67 -6.31
CA SER A 35 12.98 -1.04 -5.12
C SER A 35 11.82 -1.97 -5.46
N GLN A 36 11.19 -1.79 -6.61
CA GLN A 36 10.09 -2.64 -7.09
C GLN A 36 10.59 -4.06 -7.41
N ALA A 37 11.71 -4.18 -8.13
CA ALA A 37 12.33 -5.47 -8.44
C ALA A 37 12.77 -6.19 -7.17
N PHE A 38 13.40 -5.48 -6.23
CA PHE A 38 13.80 -6.05 -4.95
C PHE A 38 12.59 -6.56 -4.16
N THR A 39 11.51 -5.81 -4.10
CA THR A 39 10.29 -6.20 -3.36
C THR A 39 9.66 -7.45 -3.95
N MET A 40 9.62 -7.56 -5.27
CA MET A 40 9.13 -8.77 -5.95
C MET A 40 10.02 -9.98 -5.65
N GLU A 41 11.33 -9.84 -5.76
CA GLU A 41 12.29 -10.90 -5.46
C GLU A 41 12.20 -11.35 -4.00
N HIS A 42 12.08 -10.40 -3.07
CA HIS A 42 11.90 -10.66 -1.66
C HIS A 42 10.61 -11.47 -1.40
N ALA A 43 9.51 -11.11 -2.03
CA ALA A 43 8.26 -11.83 -1.91
C ALA A 43 8.37 -13.29 -2.41
N LEU A 44 9.03 -13.50 -3.55
CA LEU A 44 9.27 -14.85 -4.08
C LEU A 44 10.18 -15.68 -3.17
N LYS A 45 11.22 -15.08 -2.59
CA LYS A 45 12.08 -15.74 -1.61
C LYS A 45 11.31 -16.13 -0.34
N VAL A 46 10.42 -15.28 0.15
CA VAL A 46 9.55 -15.61 1.28
C VAL A 46 8.62 -16.78 0.93
N LEU A 47 8.10 -16.81 -0.29
CA LEU A 47 7.25 -17.91 -0.76
C LEU A 47 7.99 -19.25 -0.75
N GLU A 48 9.25 -19.27 -1.18
CA GLU A 48 10.06 -20.49 -1.27
C GLU A 48 10.61 -20.95 0.08
N SER A 49 11.02 -20.01 0.93
CA SER A 49 11.81 -20.30 2.14
C SER A 49 11.01 -20.35 3.43
N ALA A 50 9.72 -20.01 3.43
CA ALA A 50 8.91 -20.04 4.62
C ALA A 50 8.82 -21.46 5.20
N SER A 51 9.25 -21.64 6.45
CA SER A 51 9.31 -22.94 7.13
C SER A 51 7.96 -23.44 7.65
N GLY A 52 6.93 -22.61 7.64
CA GLY A 52 5.60 -22.97 8.14
C GLY A 52 4.55 -21.89 7.87
N PRO A 53 3.30 -22.12 8.30
CA PRO A 53 2.22 -21.14 8.15
C PRO A 53 2.45 -19.91 9.04
N ARG A 54 1.80 -18.80 8.68
CA ARG A 54 1.86 -17.51 9.38
C ARG A 54 3.29 -16.95 9.50
N THR A 55 4.07 -17.12 8.44
CA THR A 55 5.42 -16.56 8.34
C THR A 55 5.36 -15.15 7.79
N THR A 56 5.86 -14.19 8.56
CA THR A 56 6.05 -12.79 8.13
C THR A 56 7.53 -12.47 8.07
N VAL A 57 8.00 -11.96 6.94
CA VAL A 57 9.36 -11.48 6.77
C VAL A 57 9.32 -10.02 6.35
N GLN A 58 9.99 -9.18 7.12
CA GLN A 58 10.08 -7.75 6.82
C GLN A 58 11.15 -7.47 5.77
N SER A 59 10.80 -6.69 4.76
CA SER A 59 11.75 -6.15 3.80
C SER A 59 12.74 -5.20 4.50
N PRO A 60 14.04 -5.27 4.21
CA PRO A 60 15.05 -4.35 4.74
C PRO A 60 14.97 -2.96 4.11
N LEU A 61 14.21 -2.77 3.05
CA LEU A 61 14.07 -1.47 2.39
C LEU A 61 13.37 -0.47 3.29
N ARG A 62 13.83 0.77 3.22
CA ARG A 62 13.20 1.92 3.89
C ARG A 62 12.53 2.83 2.86
N TRP A 63 11.39 3.41 3.24
CA TRP A 63 10.74 4.42 2.42
C TRP A 63 11.58 5.68 2.27
N SER A 64 12.09 6.17 3.40
CA SER A 64 13.04 7.28 3.46
C SER A 64 13.97 7.10 4.67
N ASP A 65 15.05 7.87 4.72
CA ASP A 65 15.98 7.86 5.86
C ASP A 65 15.34 8.45 7.12
N ASN A 66 14.38 9.36 6.96
CA ASN A 66 13.62 9.95 8.05
C ASN A 66 12.27 9.22 8.20
N PRO A 67 11.90 8.77 9.43
CA PRO A 67 10.62 8.12 9.69
C PRO A 67 9.41 9.07 9.81
N ASP A 68 9.59 10.39 9.67
CA ASP A 68 8.54 11.40 9.90
C ASP A 68 7.34 11.25 8.97
N TRP A 69 7.51 10.59 7.81
CA TRP A 69 6.41 10.26 6.92
C TRP A 69 5.29 9.43 7.60
N LYS A 70 5.63 8.68 8.65
CA LYS A 70 4.66 7.89 9.43
C LYS A 70 3.69 8.79 10.18
N LEU A 71 4.11 9.97 10.59
CA LEU A 71 3.27 10.94 11.29
C LEU A 71 2.17 11.48 10.36
N ASP A 72 2.49 11.73 9.11
CA ASP A 72 1.55 12.24 8.12
C ASP A 72 0.51 11.19 7.68
N PHE A 73 0.93 9.93 7.53
CA PHE A 73 0.06 8.85 7.05
C PHE A 73 -0.79 8.21 8.14
N SER A 74 -0.36 8.27 9.39
CA SER A 74 -0.98 7.53 10.49
C SER A 74 -1.82 8.42 11.42
N ASN A 75 -1.76 9.73 11.27
CA ASN A 75 -2.35 10.65 12.24
C ASN A 75 -3.27 11.68 11.58
N ILE A 76 -4.49 11.25 11.28
CA ILE A 76 -5.56 12.10 10.73
C ILE A 76 -5.87 13.27 11.67
N ASP A 77 -5.68 13.10 12.97
CA ASP A 77 -5.96 14.12 13.99
C ASP A 77 -5.00 15.32 13.92
N GLN A 78 -3.85 15.18 13.25
CA GLN A 78 -2.91 16.28 13.03
C GLN A 78 -3.17 17.06 11.74
N LEU A 79 -4.08 16.59 10.90
CA LEU A 79 -4.45 17.30 9.68
C LEU A 79 -5.39 18.45 10.01
N SER A 80 -5.13 19.63 9.44
CA SER A 80 -6.08 20.74 9.55
C SER A 80 -7.39 20.40 8.83
N ALA A 81 -8.50 21.01 9.27
CA ALA A 81 -9.79 20.83 8.63
C ALA A 81 -9.76 21.20 7.13
N GLU A 82 -8.96 22.19 6.77
CA GLU A 82 -8.76 22.63 5.37
C GLU A 82 -8.03 21.55 4.55
N GLU A 83 -7.01 20.93 5.11
CA GLU A 83 -6.26 19.85 4.44
C GLU A 83 -7.14 18.61 4.24
N ILE A 84 -7.95 18.26 5.22
CA ILE A 84 -8.91 17.16 5.11
C ILE A 84 -9.93 17.45 4.01
N ALA A 85 -10.46 18.67 3.97
CA ALA A 85 -11.43 19.08 2.95
C ALA A 85 -10.81 19.05 1.55
N ARG A 86 -9.56 19.51 1.40
CA ARG A 86 -8.82 19.48 0.13
C ARG A 86 -8.62 18.04 -0.36
N ARG A 87 -8.12 17.16 0.49
CA ARG A 87 -7.88 15.75 0.14
C ARG A 87 -9.19 15.03 -0.22
N ARG A 88 -10.28 15.36 0.46
CA ARG A 88 -11.60 14.80 0.17
C ARG A 88 -12.12 15.26 -1.18
N ALA A 89 -11.99 16.56 -1.49
CA ALA A 89 -12.37 17.09 -2.79
C ALA A 89 -11.56 16.47 -3.94
N GLU A 90 -10.25 16.29 -3.76
CA GLU A 90 -9.38 15.63 -4.73
C GLU A 90 -9.78 14.16 -4.95
N PHE A 91 -10.08 13.45 -3.86
CA PHE A 91 -10.56 12.05 -3.93
C PHE A 91 -11.89 11.96 -4.70
N ASP A 92 -12.85 12.84 -4.41
CA ASP A 92 -14.16 12.85 -5.06
C ASP A 92 -14.04 13.19 -6.56
N ALA A 93 -13.14 14.14 -6.91
CA ALA A 93 -12.84 14.46 -8.30
C ALA A 93 -12.23 13.27 -9.06
N ASN A 94 -11.25 12.59 -8.47
CA ASN A 94 -10.63 11.41 -9.06
C ASN A 94 -11.62 10.25 -9.20
N LYS A 95 -12.52 10.09 -8.24
CA LYS A 95 -13.59 9.09 -8.30
C LYS A 95 -14.57 9.34 -9.45
N GLU A 96 -14.91 10.60 -9.70
CA GLU A 96 -15.79 10.97 -10.82
C GLU A 96 -15.10 10.74 -12.17
N VAL A 97 -13.82 11.07 -12.29
CA VAL A 97 -13.03 10.79 -13.50
C VAL A 97 -12.97 9.27 -13.75
N ALA A 98 -12.69 8.48 -12.72
CA ALA A 98 -12.66 7.03 -12.85
C ALA A 98 -14.03 6.44 -13.24
N ARG A 99 -15.12 7.04 -12.74
CA ARG A 99 -16.48 6.64 -13.11
C ARG A 99 -16.77 6.92 -14.58
N GLN A 100 -16.39 8.09 -15.07
CA GLN A 100 -16.57 8.47 -16.47
C GLN A 100 -15.77 7.57 -17.41
N GLN A 101 -14.53 7.24 -17.04
CA GLN A 101 -13.71 6.29 -17.79
C GLN A 101 -14.37 4.91 -17.89
N ARG A 102 -14.88 4.38 -16.78
CA ARG A 102 -15.60 3.09 -16.79
C ARG A 102 -16.84 3.10 -17.68
N VAL A 103 -17.56 4.20 -17.71
CA VAL A 103 -18.71 4.35 -18.60
C VAL A 103 -18.27 4.42 -20.07
N ALA A 104 -17.18 5.16 -20.36
CA ALA A 104 -16.62 5.25 -21.71
C ALA A 104 -16.08 3.90 -22.21
N ASP A 105 -15.47 3.12 -21.32
CA ASP A 105 -14.92 1.79 -21.63
C ASP A 105 -16.01 0.70 -21.72
N GLY A 106 -17.29 1.05 -21.59
CA GLY A 106 -18.41 0.12 -21.74
C GLY A 106 -18.51 -0.94 -20.63
N VAL A 107 -17.82 -0.76 -19.52
CA VAL A 107 -17.96 -1.61 -18.35
C VAL A 107 -19.25 -1.22 -17.62
N ALA A 108 -20.36 -1.85 -18.02
CA ALA A 108 -21.65 -1.69 -17.37
C ALA A 108 -21.52 -2.03 -15.88
N LYS A 109 -22.12 -1.19 -15.04
CA LYS A 109 -22.34 -1.53 -13.63
C LYS A 109 -23.07 -2.85 -13.56
N THR A 110 -22.45 -3.86 -13.05
CA THR A 110 -23.15 -4.95 -12.38
C THR A 110 -23.60 -4.38 -11.03
N GLU A 111 -24.85 -4.09 -10.91
CA GLU A 111 -25.47 -3.79 -9.61
C GLU A 111 -25.33 -4.99 -8.67
#